data_bf731e4f7d2408190b4607d7d6318c30
#
_entry.id   bf731e4f7d2408190b4607d7d6318c30
#
_cell.length_a   1.000
_cell.length_b   1.000
_cell.length_c   1.000
_cell.angle_alpha   90.00
_cell.angle_beta   90.00
_cell.angle_gamma   90.00
#
_symmetry.space_group_name_H-M   'P 1'
#
loop_
_entity.id
_entity.type
_entity.pdbx_description
1 polymer ?
#
loop_
_entity_poly.entity_id
_entity_poly.type
_entity_poly.pdbx_seq_one_letter_code
_entity_poly.pdbx_strand_id
1 'polypeptide(L)'
;MSIRKILSAGIVFGILWTMFGCSVAGRLQRHRTTASLSQLTRAERQQRQQDCRPQVVRLQRDSDTFYLAPVDTLADGERVMALQIEQVTVVAKARTIPERNGHVVLDFIVTLPKQLLGKSRSVVITPILHKPDESVSLEDLVIRGGRFSLLQERDYWQYETYVERFRPDTVGREAAFNRFVKFPYPEDVRLDSLVEGRSTVTYYYSQAVKTDETSKKMLVTLQGQVLAVDDSAYRLPPSDTLSYVVSSMLSFVDTVPRYRIKVIDKFVTVEDRNYIQFFVGDTRVVDTLGDNRRQLDKITSLMRQIVEQAEFYVDTITLTATASPEGSYAANERLARGRAQALKRYLVRRYGRSIDTILTVRWVAEDWPELTTRIRTDREIVNRDAILELIAAEKIPDRREQAIRQRFPKDYAYIRSMIYPQLRAVNFRYNLRRKGMVKDTIHTTELDTVYARGVELLRKRKYAKALYILNDYNDRNTVVAHLSMDHNERALELLAAMPKDAVTEYLRAIACSRLGCKEEGREHFLEACRLDGRMEYRGNLDPEIAELLKQ
;
A
#
# COMPACT_ATOMS: atom_id res chain seq x y z
N MET A 1 68.86 41.78 -4.00
CA MET A 1 68.60 40.97 -2.83
C MET A 1 68.71 39.52 -3.25
N SER A 2 69.63 38.76 -2.65
CA SER A 2 70.01 37.43 -3.12
C SER A 2 68.97 36.41 -2.86
N ILE A 3 68.71 35.47 -3.78
CA ILE A 3 67.81 34.37 -3.73
C ILE A 3 67.98 33.52 -2.43
N ARG A 4 69.15 33.48 -1.85
CA ARG A 4 69.45 32.85 -0.55
C ARG A 4 68.72 33.51 0.65
N LYS A 5 68.45 34.83 0.63
CA LYS A 5 67.69 35.50 1.70
C LYS A 5 66.18 35.26 1.59
N ILE A 6 65.65 35.01 0.40
CA ILE A 6 64.25 34.69 0.20
C ILE A 6 63.99 33.22 0.61
N LEU A 7 64.92 32.33 0.33
CA LEU A 7 64.82 30.93 0.76
C LEU A 7 64.92 30.79 2.30
N SER A 8 65.79 31.55 2.96
CA SER A 8 65.90 31.53 4.42
C SER A 8 64.67 32.13 5.11
N ALA A 9 64.08 33.19 4.54
CA ALA A 9 62.85 33.76 5.07
C ALA A 9 61.64 32.84 4.88
N GLY A 10 61.55 32.12 3.74
CA GLY A 10 60.51 31.11 3.50
C GLY A 10 60.60 29.91 4.43
N ILE A 11 61.82 29.44 4.72
CA ILE A 11 62.03 28.31 5.66
C ILE A 11 61.71 28.75 7.10
N VAL A 12 62.11 29.95 7.48
CA VAL A 12 61.78 30.45 8.86
C VAL A 12 60.28 30.71 8.98
N PHE A 13 59.60 31.20 7.94
CA PHE A 13 58.13 31.37 7.95
C PHE A 13 57.39 30.02 7.96
N GLY A 14 57.87 29.03 7.21
CA GLY A 14 57.35 27.67 7.23
C GLY A 14 57.55 26.97 8.60
N ILE A 15 58.72 27.19 9.23
CA ILE A 15 58.99 26.64 10.56
C ILE A 15 58.19 27.41 11.63
N LEU A 16 57.98 28.74 11.53
CA LEU A 16 57.08 29.46 12.41
C LEU A 16 55.61 29.02 12.23
N TRP A 17 55.16 28.69 11.05
CA TRP A 17 53.80 28.21 10.83
C TRP A 17 53.61 26.81 11.42
N THR A 18 54.64 25.94 11.39
CA THR A 18 54.61 24.65 12.04
C THR A 18 54.71 24.73 13.56
N MET A 19 55.35 25.82 14.08
CA MET A 19 55.45 26.03 15.53
C MET A 19 54.19 26.66 16.14
N PHE A 20 53.43 27.46 15.39
CA PHE A 20 52.10 27.95 15.82
C PHE A 20 50.99 26.92 15.70
N GLY A 21 51.23 25.79 15.03
CA GLY A 21 50.39 24.63 15.04
C GLY A 21 50.41 23.79 16.32
N CYS A 22 50.73 24.42 17.47
CA CYS A 22 50.56 23.84 18.83
C CYS A 22 49.08 23.81 19.23
N SER A 23 48.26 23.87 18.28
CA SER A 23 46.84 23.66 18.27
C SER A 23 46.48 22.19 18.51
N VAL A 24 45.23 21.91 18.53
CA VAL A 24 44.64 20.61 18.71
C VAL A 24 45.31 19.54 17.84
N ALA A 25 45.57 19.80 16.54
CA ALA A 25 46.19 18.86 15.63
C ALA A 25 47.55 18.35 16.09
N GLY A 26 48.47 19.27 16.52
CA GLY A 26 49.78 18.89 17.03
C GLY A 26 49.76 18.14 18.36
N ARG A 27 48.80 18.44 19.24
CA ARG A 27 48.63 17.71 20.49
C ARG A 27 47.96 16.35 20.28
N LEU A 28 47.00 16.26 19.37
CA LEU A 28 46.36 15.00 18.98
C LEU A 28 47.39 14.06 18.30
N GLN A 29 48.25 14.55 17.44
CA GLN A 29 49.36 13.80 16.82
C GLN A 29 50.38 13.31 17.84
N ARG A 30 50.78 14.18 18.82
CA ARG A 30 51.71 13.77 19.89
C ARG A 30 51.15 12.70 20.83
N HIS A 31 49.84 12.64 20.99
CA HIS A 31 49.17 11.60 21.81
C HIS A 31 48.77 10.38 20.98
N ARG A 32 49.29 10.21 19.74
CA ARG A 32 48.94 9.12 18.81
C ARG A 32 47.43 8.98 18.59
N THR A 33 46.69 10.09 18.63
CA THR A 33 45.26 10.12 18.25
C THR A 33 45.10 10.16 16.76
N THR A 34 45.75 9.25 16.06
CA THR A 34 45.41 8.94 14.66
C THR A 34 44.34 7.88 14.72
N ALA A 35 43.15 8.20 14.26
CA ALA A 35 42.16 7.18 13.97
C ALA A 35 42.73 6.31 12.83
N SER A 36 43.40 5.25 13.14
CA SER A 36 43.74 4.21 12.18
C SER A 36 42.68 3.13 12.27
N LEU A 37 41.73 3.22 11.38
CA LEU A 37 40.88 2.09 11.04
C LEU A 37 41.74 1.08 10.27
N SER A 38 42.47 0.24 10.99
CA SER A 38 43.15 -0.86 10.36
C SER A 38 42.11 -1.89 9.94
N GLN A 39 41.83 -1.99 8.65
CA GLN A 39 41.23 -3.20 8.13
C GLN A 39 42.17 -4.34 8.47
N LEU A 40 41.79 -5.20 9.40
CA LEU A 40 42.56 -6.39 9.72
C LEU A 40 42.73 -7.21 8.46
N THR A 41 43.95 -7.60 8.14
CA THR A 41 44.24 -8.51 7.05
C THR A 41 43.49 -9.84 7.24
N ARG A 42 43.26 -10.60 6.17
CA ARG A 42 42.55 -11.88 6.25
C ARG A 42 43.22 -12.85 7.25
N ALA A 43 44.53 -12.79 7.37
CA ALA A 43 45.33 -13.62 8.32
C ALA A 43 45.08 -13.16 9.77
N GLU A 44 45.10 -11.88 10.06
CA GLU A 44 44.80 -11.32 11.39
C GLU A 44 43.36 -11.58 11.80
N ARG A 45 42.42 -11.63 10.84
CA ARG A 45 41.02 -12.03 11.09
C ARG A 45 40.89 -13.48 11.52
N GLN A 46 41.63 -14.39 10.85
CA GLN A 46 41.64 -15.82 11.19
C GLN A 46 42.28 -16.08 12.54
N GLN A 47 43.36 -15.37 12.86
CA GLN A 47 44.09 -15.53 14.12
C GLN A 47 43.24 -15.01 15.30
N ARG A 48 42.57 -13.89 15.16
CA ARG A 48 41.61 -13.40 16.18
C ARG A 48 40.38 -14.28 16.33
N GLN A 49 39.93 -14.97 15.28
CA GLN A 49 38.83 -15.94 15.41
C GLN A 49 39.22 -17.18 16.23
N GLN A 50 40.51 -17.55 16.25
CA GLN A 50 41.01 -18.67 17.03
C GLN A 50 41.25 -18.27 18.50
N ASP A 51 41.69 -17.03 18.77
CA ASP A 51 42.07 -16.56 20.11
C ASP A 51 40.92 -15.94 20.93
N CYS A 52 39.81 -15.58 20.30
CA CYS A 52 38.69 -14.93 20.98
C CYS A 52 37.46 -15.83 21.00
N ARG A 53 37.26 -16.56 22.06
CA ARG A 53 35.89 -16.81 22.55
C ARG A 53 35.29 -15.47 22.87
N PRO A 54 34.14 -15.06 22.36
CA PRO A 54 33.58 -13.76 22.57
C PRO A 54 33.26 -13.60 24.07
N GLN A 55 34.04 -12.81 24.76
CA GLN A 55 33.64 -12.33 26.06
C GLN A 55 32.61 -11.22 25.84
N VAL A 56 31.35 -11.60 25.88
CA VAL A 56 30.25 -10.63 25.91
C VAL A 56 30.33 -9.91 27.26
N VAL A 57 30.80 -8.67 27.23
CA VAL A 57 30.74 -7.83 28.42
C VAL A 57 29.34 -7.26 28.55
N ARG A 58 28.59 -7.70 29.56
CA ARG A 58 27.27 -7.14 29.88
C ARG A 58 27.48 -5.86 30.69
N LEU A 59 27.02 -4.74 30.13
CA LEU A 59 26.85 -3.52 30.89
C LEU A 59 25.38 -3.38 31.26
N GLN A 60 25.06 -3.42 32.52
CA GLN A 60 23.70 -3.25 33.03
C GLN A 60 23.58 -1.85 33.63
N ARG A 61 22.63 -1.06 33.14
CA ARG A 61 22.27 0.24 33.70
C ARG A 61 20.76 0.37 33.70
N ASP A 62 20.21 0.64 34.85
CA ASP A 62 18.77 0.66 35.13
C ASP A 62 18.09 -0.64 34.67
N SER A 63 17.16 -0.66 33.77
CA SER A 63 16.54 -1.87 33.25
C SER A 63 17.16 -2.38 31.92
N ASP A 64 18.11 -1.64 31.35
CA ASP A 64 18.67 -1.95 30.04
C ASP A 64 20.00 -2.69 30.09
N THR A 65 20.09 -3.79 29.35
CA THR A 65 21.31 -4.57 29.18
C THR A 65 21.96 -4.24 27.85
N PHE A 66 23.17 -3.67 27.90
CA PHE A 66 24.00 -3.40 26.73
C PHE A 66 24.98 -4.54 26.52
N TYR A 67 25.08 -5.02 25.29
CA TYR A 67 26.04 -6.04 24.91
C TYR A 67 27.18 -5.37 24.16
N LEU A 68 28.36 -5.35 24.80
CA LEU A 68 29.63 -5.07 24.13
C LEU A 68 30.01 -6.33 23.36
N ALA A 69 29.51 -6.55 22.20
CA ALA A 69 29.93 -7.66 21.39
C ALA A 69 31.21 -7.30 20.63
N PRO A 70 32.25 -8.12 20.72
CA PRO A 70 33.20 -8.11 19.65
C PRO A 70 32.49 -8.56 18.39
N VAL A 71 32.67 -7.79 17.39
CA VAL A 71 32.22 -7.90 16.03
C VAL A 71 31.80 -9.29 15.60
N ASP A 72 30.49 -9.48 15.43
CA ASP A 72 29.98 -10.63 14.71
C ASP A 72 30.22 -10.44 13.22
N THR A 73 30.88 -11.39 12.60
CA THR A 73 31.04 -11.45 11.15
C THR A 73 29.79 -12.07 10.56
N LEU A 74 29.05 -11.31 9.75
CA LEU A 74 27.94 -11.85 8.98
C LEU A 74 28.40 -12.94 8.03
N ALA A 75 27.49 -13.78 7.56
CA ALA A 75 27.75 -14.80 6.55
C ALA A 75 28.31 -14.21 5.24
N ASP A 76 28.07 -12.91 4.99
CA ASP A 76 28.59 -12.11 3.87
C ASP A 76 29.95 -11.43 4.15
N GLY A 77 30.52 -11.63 5.31
CA GLY A 77 31.81 -11.06 5.71
C GLY A 77 31.77 -9.64 6.24
N GLU A 78 30.60 -9.01 6.35
CA GLU A 78 30.45 -7.68 6.95
C GLU A 78 30.40 -7.73 8.47
N ARG A 79 31.02 -6.76 9.08
CA ARG A 79 31.15 -6.64 10.55
C ARG A 79 30.26 -5.53 11.07
N VAL A 80 29.44 -5.84 12.06
CA VAL A 80 28.90 -4.82 12.99
C VAL A 80 30.01 -4.52 13.99
N MET A 81 30.57 -3.34 13.93
CA MET A 81 31.81 -3.04 14.67
C MET A 81 31.60 -2.08 15.83
N ALA A 82 32.37 -2.36 16.90
CA ALA A 82 32.84 -1.31 17.77
C ALA A 82 33.85 -0.46 16.97
N LEU A 83 33.52 0.78 16.71
CA LEU A 83 34.42 1.72 16.06
C LEU A 83 35.49 2.16 17.05
N GLN A 84 36.71 1.78 16.80
CA GLN A 84 37.85 2.25 17.57
C GLN A 84 38.54 3.34 16.74
N ILE A 85 38.12 4.59 16.97
CA ILE A 85 39.02 5.72 16.77
C ILE A 85 40.01 5.57 17.91
N GLU A 86 41.33 5.65 17.71
CA GLU A 86 42.28 5.52 18.85
C GLU A 86 41.78 6.38 19.99
N GLN A 87 41.35 5.72 21.08
CA GLN A 87 40.72 6.30 22.27
C GLN A 87 39.25 6.73 22.19
N VAL A 88 38.56 6.72 21.03
CA VAL A 88 37.08 6.85 20.94
C VAL A 88 36.51 5.50 20.58
N THR A 89 35.73 4.93 21.47
CA THR A 89 35.06 3.64 21.21
C THR A 89 33.58 3.89 20.95
N VAL A 90 33.07 3.36 19.84
CA VAL A 90 31.63 3.43 19.51
C VAL A 90 31.08 2.00 19.45
N VAL A 91 30.03 1.76 20.20
CA VAL A 91 29.42 0.42 20.29
C VAL A 91 27.93 0.52 19.97
N ALA A 92 27.47 -0.22 18.97
CA ALA A 92 26.05 -0.37 18.69
C ALA A 92 25.38 -1.21 19.78
N LYS A 93 24.20 -0.81 20.25
CA LYS A 93 23.43 -1.54 21.25
C LYS A 93 22.94 -2.89 20.72
N ALA A 94 22.52 -2.93 19.46
CA ALA A 94 22.07 -4.14 18.79
C ALA A 94 22.43 -4.10 17.30
N ARG A 95 22.64 -5.27 16.71
CA ARG A 95 22.87 -5.42 15.27
C ARG A 95 21.58 -5.41 14.49
N THR A 96 20.55 -6.07 15.01
CA THR A 96 19.22 -6.10 14.41
C THR A 96 18.32 -5.17 15.19
N ILE A 97 17.67 -4.25 14.49
CA ILE A 97 16.80 -3.23 15.06
C ILE A 97 15.36 -3.40 14.53
N PRO A 98 14.36 -3.35 15.42
CA PRO A 98 12.97 -3.51 14.99
C PRO A 98 12.46 -2.24 14.31
N GLU A 99 11.70 -2.42 13.26
CA GLU A 99 10.94 -1.35 12.62
C GLU A 99 9.58 -1.23 13.30
N ARG A 100 9.24 -0.02 13.76
CA ARG A 100 7.93 0.32 14.34
C ARG A 100 7.44 1.64 13.77
N ASN A 101 6.20 1.69 13.38
CA ASN A 101 5.53 2.88 12.84
C ASN A 101 6.34 3.58 11.71
N GLY A 102 6.99 2.78 10.87
CA GLY A 102 7.82 3.29 9.78
C GLY A 102 9.12 3.97 10.22
N HIS A 103 9.59 3.69 11.45
CA HIS A 103 10.85 4.20 11.99
C HIS A 103 11.66 3.07 12.61
N VAL A 104 12.95 3.27 12.67
CA VAL A 104 13.89 2.47 13.45
C VAL A 104 14.66 3.38 14.39
N VAL A 105 15.10 2.86 15.51
CA VAL A 105 15.93 3.60 16.47
C VAL A 105 17.36 3.14 16.32
N LEU A 106 18.25 4.07 16.02
CA LEU A 106 19.68 3.86 15.97
C LEU A 106 20.27 4.18 17.35
N ASP A 107 20.63 3.14 18.09
CA ASP A 107 21.21 3.25 19.41
C ASP A 107 22.67 2.87 19.41
N PHE A 108 23.54 3.75 19.88
CA PHE A 108 24.96 3.46 20.09
C PHE A 108 25.55 4.25 21.26
N ILE A 109 26.67 3.75 21.75
CA ILE A 109 27.40 4.32 22.86
C ILE A 109 28.72 4.83 22.34
N VAL A 110 29.05 6.08 22.65
CA VAL A 110 30.34 6.71 22.36
C VAL A 110 31.12 6.92 23.64
N THR A 111 32.29 6.33 23.76
CA THR A 111 33.18 6.50 24.89
C THR A 111 34.43 7.25 24.46
N LEU A 112 34.67 8.38 25.09
CA LEU A 112 35.78 9.30 24.81
C LEU A 112 36.71 9.41 26.04
N PRO A 113 38.06 9.39 25.87
CA PRO A 113 38.97 9.77 26.94
C PRO A 113 38.86 11.25 27.25
N LYS A 114 38.87 11.60 28.55
CA LYS A 114 38.85 13.00 29.00
C LYS A 114 40.03 13.82 28.46
N GLN A 115 41.14 13.16 28.17
CA GLN A 115 42.33 13.81 27.60
C GLN A 115 42.05 14.35 26.17
N LEU A 116 41.25 13.64 25.35
CA LEU A 116 40.87 14.12 24.01
C LEU A 116 39.97 15.35 24.11
N LEU A 117 39.04 15.34 25.06
CA LEU A 117 38.09 16.42 25.25
C LEU A 117 38.79 17.69 25.70
N GLY A 118 39.68 17.61 26.69
CA GLY A 118 40.40 18.79 27.25
C GLY A 118 39.45 19.93 27.64
N LYS A 119 39.88 20.83 28.52
CA LYS A 119 39.00 21.93 28.96
C LYS A 119 38.61 22.93 27.85
N SER A 120 39.47 23.11 26.85
CA SER A 120 39.35 24.13 25.80
C SER A 120 38.94 23.56 24.43
N ARG A 121 38.30 22.41 24.38
CA ARG A 121 37.96 21.71 23.15
C ARG A 121 36.49 21.30 23.13
N SER A 122 35.95 21.17 21.94
CA SER A 122 34.67 20.52 21.66
C SER A 122 34.90 19.39 20.68
N VAL A 123 34.31 18.24 20.93
CA VAL A 123 34.28 17.10 19.99
C VAL A 123 32.89 17.03 19.42
N VAL A 124 32.79 17.11 18.09
CA VAL A 124 31.55 16.94 17.34
C VAL A 124 31.66 15.64 16.59
N ILE A 125 30.67 14.78 16.73
CA ILE A 125 30.57 13.51 16.01
C ILE A 125 29.25 13.52 15.25
N THR A 126 29.32 13.48 13.94
CA THR A 126 28.18 13.48 13.02
C THR A 126 27.98 12.07 12.49
N PRO A 127 26.91 11.36 12.85
CA PRO A 127 26.56 10.10 12.22
C PRO A 127 26.00 10.37 10.80
N ILE A 128 26.45 9.61 9.82
CA ILE A 128 25.98 9.70 8.43
C ILE A 128 25.33 8.40 8.06
N LEU A 129 24.03 8.46 7.76
CA LEU A 129 23.29 7.34 7.22
C LEU A 129 23.46 7.28 5.70
N HIS A 130 23.99 6.19 5.21
CA HIS A 130 24.16 5.93 3.79
C HIS A 130 22.93 5.21 3.24
N LYS A 131 22.30 5.80 2.26
CA LYS A 131 21.25 5.21 1.43
C LYS A 131 21.81 4.97 0.02
N PRO A 132 21.16 4.15 -0.82
CA PRO A 132 21.65 3.87 -2.17
C PRO A 132 21.87 5.13 -3.02
N ASP A 133 20.99 6.11 -2.89
CA ASP A 133 20.97 7.30 -3.75
C ASP A 133 21.48 8.57 -3.05
N GLU A 134 21.56 8.58 -1.72
CA GLU A 134 21.94 9.75 -0.93
C GLU A 134 22.58 9.37 0.41
N SER A 135 23.32 10.30 0.98
CA SER A 135 23.82 10.20 2.37
C SER A 135 23.20 11.31 3.20
N VAL A 136 22.60 10.93 4.32
CA VAL A 136 21.88 11.85 5.21
C VAL A 136 22.64 11.99 6.50
N SER A 137 23.01 13.22 6.88
CA SER A 137 23.58 13.52 8.19
C SER A 137 22.47 13.41 9.24
N LEU A 138 22.76 12.71 10.31
CA LEU A 138 21.92 12.62 11.50
C LEU A 138 22.30 13.72 12.50
N GLU A 139 21.56 13.80 13.61
CA GLU A 139 21.82 14.79 14.66
C GLU A 139 23.22 14.66 15.25
N ASP A 140 23.90 15.79 15.39
CA ASP A 140 25.26 15.82 15.89
C ASP A 140 25.34 15.48 17.39
N LEU A 141 26.34 14.70 17.72
CA LEU A 141 26.80 14.49 19.08
C LEU A 141 27.88 15.50 19.42
N VAL A 142 27.61 16.42 20.37
CA VAL A 142 28.55 17.46 20.73
C VAL A 142 28.95 17.34 22.20
N ILE A 143 30.24 17.12 22.45
CA ILE A 143 30.80 17.02 23.77
C ILE A 143 31.80 18.18 23.97
N ARG A 144 31.53 19.03 24.94
CA ARG A 144 32.29 20.27 25.18
C ARG A 144 33.07 20.21 26.48
N GLY A 145 34.30 20.69 26.46
CA GLY A 145 35.08 20.93 27.66
C GLY A 145 34.63 22.21 28.39
N GLY A 146 34.76 22.27 29.69
CA GLY A 146 34.18 23.35 30.51
C GLY A 146 34.62 24.76 30.11
N ARG A 147 35.87 24.97 29.69
CA ARG A 147 36.33 26.28 29.22
C ARG A 147 35.73 26.65 27.85
N PHE A 148 35.51 25.67 26.99
CA PHE A 148 34.85 25.87 25.69
C PHE A 148 33.40 26.30 25.89
N SER A 149 32.67 25.63 26.80
CA SER A 149 31.28 25.97 27.14
C SER A 149 31.16 27.38 27.70
N LEU A 150 32.00 27.73 28.67
CA LEU A 150 31.99 29.08 29.26
C LEU A 150 32.29 30.20 28.23
N LEU A 151 33.12 29.90 27.24
CA LEU A 151 33.43 30.88 26.17
C LEU A 151 32.24 31.03 25.22
N GLN A 152 31.57 29.93 24.87
CA GLN A 152 30.39 29.93 24.05
C GLN A 152 29.23 30.68 24.74
N GLU A 153 28.97 30.39 26.00
CA GLU A 153 27.97 31.08 26.83
C GLU A 153 28.24 32.60 26.91
N ARG A 154 29.52 33.02 27.07
CA ARG A 154 29.91 34.42 27.07
C ARG A 154 29.60 35.07 25.72
N ASP A 155 29.91 34.41 24.61
CA ASP A 155 29.73 34.94 23.29
C ASP A 155 28.23 35.13 23.00
N TYR A 156 27.39 34.21 23.37
CA TYR A 156 25.93 34.34 23.28
C TYR A 156 25.38 35.43 24.18
N TRP A 157 25.88 35.55 25.43
CA TRP A 157 25.50 36.61 26.34
C TRP A 157 25.83 38.01 25.74
N GLN A 158 26.99 38.13 25.13
CA GLN A 158 27.38 39.39 24.46
C GLN A 158 26.45 39.72 23.30
N TYR A 159 26.11 38.73 22.49
CA TYR A 159 25.18 38.89 21.39
C TYR A 159 23.78 39.29 21.86
N GLU A 160 23.24 38.59 22.80
CA GLU A 160 21.91 38.85 23.39
C GLU A 160 21.85 40.26 23.99
N THR A 161 22.85 40.61 24.80
CA THR A 161 22.97 41.94 25.41
C THR A 161 23.02 43.04 24.34
N TYR A 162 23.73 42.82 23.23
CA TYR A 162 23.76 43.74 22.08
C TYR A 162 22.39 43.88 21.44
N VAL A 163 21.70 42.75 21.14
CA VAL A 163 20.40 42.74 20.52
C VAL A 163 19.33 43.41 21.37
N GLU A 164 19.34 43.16 22.69
CA GLU A 164 18.41 43.82 23.62
C GLU A 164 18.62 45.33 23.69
N ARG A 165 19.87 45.75 23.74
CA ARG A 165 20.24 47.16 23.91
C ARG A 165 20.01 47.99 22.66
N PHE A 166 20.37 47.46 21.48
CA PHE A 166 20.38 48.20 20.22
C PHE A 166 19.20 47.88 19.29
N ARG A 167 18.48 46.78 19.54
CA ARG A 167 17.32 46.32 18.77
C ARG A 167 17.54 46.37 17.25
N PRO A 168 18.64 45.80 16.74
CA PRO A 168 18.94 45.85 15.31
C PRO A 168 17.87 45.15 14.46
N ASP A 169 17.76 45.55 13.19
CA ASP A 169 16.98 44.84 12.19
C ASP A 169 17.55 43.45 11.90
N THR A 170 16.92 42.68 11.01
CA THR A 170 17.33 41.31 10.70
C THR A 170 18.77 41.22 10.20
N VAL A 171 19.17 42.17 9.32
CA VAL A 171 20.55 42.23 8.77
C VAL A 171 21.55 42.59 9.86
N GLY A 172 21.19 43.54 10.71
CA GLY A 172 22.02 43.96 11.85
C GLY A 172 22.16 42.84 12.91
N ARG A 173 21.12 41.99 13.10
CA ARG A 173 21.20 40.83 13.99
C ARG A 173 22.16 39.77 13.47
N GLU A 174 22.08 39.47 12.16
CA GLU A 174 22.99 38.53 11.53
C GLU A 174 24.45 39.00 11.58
N ALA A 175 24.69 40.26 11.30
CA ALA A 175 26.03 40.88 11.40
C ALA A 175 26.56 40.85 12.84
N ALA A 176 25.70 41.12 13.83
CA ALA A 176 26.06 41.04 15.24
C ALA A 176 26.33 39.59 15.67
N PHE A 177 25.51 38.64 15.22
CA PHE A 177 25.72 37.21 15.50
C PHE A 177 27.09 36.75 15.01
N ASN A 178 27.39 37.01 13.73
CA ASN A 178 28.69 36.67 13.11
C ASN A 178 29.87 37.34 13.79
N ARG A 179 29.66 38.51 14.42
CA ARG A 179 30.70 39.26 15.13
C ARG A 179 30.98 38.73 16.54
N PHE A 180 29.91 38.35 17.28
CA PHE A 180 30.03 38.00 18.68
C PHE A 180 30.13 36.51 18.93
N VAL A 181 29.40 35.70 18.14
CA VAL A 181 29.30 34.25 18.33
C VAL A 181 30.35 33.56 17.48
N LYS A 182 31.40 33.14 18.08
CA LYS A 182 32.52 32.46 17.40
C LYS A 182 32.20 30.98 17.10
N PHE A 183 31.55 30.33 18.05
CA PHE A 183 31.14 28.93 17.92
C PHE A 183 29.65 28.83 18.17
N PRO A 184 28.81 28.83 17.08
CA PRO A 184 27.36 28.68 17.22
C PRO A 184 26.99 27.38 17.95
N TYR A 185 25.88 27.42 18.69
CA TYR A 185 25.24 26.18 19.11
C TYR A 185 24.76 25.46 17.85
N PRO A 186 25.09 24.18 17.68
CA PRO A 186 24.53 23.42 16.58
C PRO A 186 23.01 23.34 16.74
N GLU A 187 22.29 23.44 15.63
CA GLU A 187 20.81 23.45 15.62
C GLU A 187 20.24 22.09 16.01
N ASP A 188 20.90 20.99 15.60
CA ASP A 188 20.46 19.62 15.79
C ASP A 188 21.42 18.85 16.71
N VAL A 189 21.41 19.18 18.01
CA VAL A 189 22.21 18.47 19.01
C VAL A 189 21.34 17.57 19.86
N ARG A 190 21.71 16.31 19.92
CA ARG A 190 21.07 15.36 20.80
C ARG A 190 21.87 15.16 22.09
N LEU A 191 21.20 15.36 23.20
CA LEU A 191 21.72 15.17 24.56
C LEU A 191 20.89 14.10 25.27
N ASP A 192 21.12 12.81 24.99
CA ASP A 192 20.33 11.77 25.66
C ASP A 192 20.83 11.50 27.10
N SER A 193 22.06 11.13 27.25
CA SER A 193 22.68 11.07 28.58
C SER A 193 24.20 10.98 28.51
N LEU A 194 24.85 11.59 29.47
CA LEU A 194 26.30 11.61 29.60
C LEU A 194 26.69 11.03 30.96
N VAL A 195 27.64 10.11 30.97
CA VAL A 195 28.22 9.56 32.19
C VAL A 195 29.71 9.85 32.24
N GLU A 196 30.10 10.66 33.20
CA GLU A 196 31.50 10.94 33.46
C GLU A 196 32.14 9.85 34.32
N GLY A 197 33.06 9.07 33.74
CA GLY A 197 33.97 8.21 34.49
C GLY A 197 35.21 8.95 35.00
N ARG A 198 36.14 8.28 35.63
CA ARG A 198 37.40 8.90 36.10
C ARG A 198 38.28 9.39 34.96
N SER A 199 38.45 8.58 33.91
CA SER A 199 39.31 8.86 32.73
C SER A 199 38.58 8.99 31.45
N THR A 200 37.29 8.62 31.38
CA THR A 200 36.47 8.58 30.16
C THR A 200 35.15 9.32 30.38
N VAL A 201 34.57 9.74 29.26
CA VAL A 201 33.20 10.24 29.18
C VAL A 201 32.44 9.30 28.25
N THR A 202 31.36 8.75 28.73
CA THR A 202 30.49 7.84 27.98
C THR A 202 29.20 8.57 27.64
N TYR A 203 28.86 8.52 26.38
CA TYR A 203 27.71 9.19 25.81
C TYR A 203 26.76 8.17 25.18
N TYR A 204 25.48 8.28 25.49
CA TYR A 204 24.43 7.43 24.92
C TYR A 204 23.72 8.20 23.83
N TYR A 205 23.68 7.63 22.63
CA TYR A 205 23.02 8.21 21.47
C TYR A 205 21.85 7.31 21.06
N SER A 206 20.69 7.93 20.85
CA SER A 206 19.50 7.24 20.38
C SER A 206 18.73 8.18 19.46
N GLN A 207 18.55 7.81 18.20
CA GLN A 207 17.79 8.61 17.25
C GLN A 207 16.85 7.76 16.42
N ALA A 208 15.57 8.18 16.34
CA ALA A 208 14.60 7.59 15.46
C ALA A 208 14.82 8.05 14.02
N VAL A 209 14.94 7.11 13.10
CA VAL A 209 15.14 7.36 11.67
C VAL A 209 13.99 6.75 10.90
N LYS A 210 13.44 7.53 9.96
CA LYS A 210 12.34 7.08 9.09
C LYS A 210 12.85 6.05 8.08
N THR A 211 12.08 4.96 7.94
CA THR A 211 12.35 3.91 6.97
C THR A 211 11.69 4.19 5.60
N ASP A 212 12.31 3.68 4.55
CA ASP A 212 11.82 3.69 3.17
C ASP A 212 12.00 2.32 2.51
N GLU A 213 11.73 2.22 1.22
CA GLU A 213 11.81 0.96 0.46
C GLU A 213 13.19 0.29 0.54
N THR A 214 14.25 1.08 0.68
CA THR A 214 15.64 0.62 0.70
C THR A 214 16.12 0.19 2.09
N SER A 215 15.37 0.53 3.15
CA SER A 215 15.73 0.35 4.56
C SER A 215 15.64 -1.10 5.03
N LYS A 216 16.20 -2.06 4.27
CA LYS A 216 16.39 -3.45 4.74
C LYS A 216 17.65 -3.57 5.59
N LYS A 217 18.64 -2.77 5.25
CA LYS A 217 19.94 -2.67 5.90
C LYS A 217 20.32 -1.20 5.96
N MET A 218 20.77 -0.74 7.11
CA MET A 218 21.21 0.62 7.31
C MET A 218 22.70 0.66 7.56
N LEU A 219 23.40 1.48 6.79
CA LEU A 219 24.83 1.67 6.90
C LEU A 219 25.09 3.06 7.49
N VAL A 220 25.81 3.11 8.59
CA VAL A 220 26.11 4.36 9.29
C VAL A 220 27.62 4.50 9.42
N THR A 221 28.18 5.64 8.99
CA THR A 221 29.55 6.02 9.28
C THR A 221 29.53 7.21 10.25
N LEU A 222 30.56 7.36 11.05
CA LEU A 222 30.72 8.50 11.94
C LEU A 222 31.86 9.39 11.43
N GLN A 223 31.59 10.66 11.35
CA GLN A 223 32.60 11.69 11.10
C GLN A 223 32.84 12.46 12.40
N GLY A 224 34.09 12.62 12.76
CA GLY A 224 34.45 13.33 13.97
C GLY A 224 35.25 14.60 13.65
N GLN A 225 34.95 15.67 14.40
CA GLN A 225 35.70 16.91 14.37
C GLN A 225 36.00 17.38 15.79
N VAL A 226 37.21 17.79 16.00
CA VAL A 226 37.64 18.43 17.27
C VAL A 226 37.86 19.91 17.00
N LEU A 227 37.13 20.75 17.69
CA LEU A 227 37.24 22.19 17.65
C LEU A 227 37.94 22.70 18.91
N ALA A 228 38.79 23.70 18.81
CA ALA A 228 39.42 24.32 19.95
C ALA A 228 39.17 25.83 19.98
N VAL A 229 39.31 26.43 21.17
CA VAL A 229 39.09 27.86 21.41
C VAL A 229 40.01 28.76 20.60
N ASP A 230 41.16 28.23 20.17
CA ASP A 230 42.13 28.93 19.31
C ASP A 230 41.84 28.86 17.80
N ASP A 231 40.62 28.50 17.41
CA ASP A 231 40.17 28.29 16.02
C ASP A 231 40.80 27.10 15.31
N SER A 232 41.58 26.30 16.00
CA SER A 232 42.10 25.10 15.38
C SER A 232 41.00 24.02 15.29
N ALA A 233 40.83 23.45 14.11
CA ALA A 233 39.92 22.34 13.83
C ALA A 233 40.75 21.16 13.35
N TYR A 234 40.42 19.98 13.89
CA TYR A 234 41.00 18.71 13.45
C TYR A 234 39.88 17.76 13.04
N ARG A 235 39.90 17.29 11.81
CA ARG A 235 38.96 16.28 11.34
C ARG A 235 39.55 14.91 11.64
N LEU A 236 38.77 14.10 12.33
CA LEU A 236 39.08 12.70 12.51
C LEU A 236 38.86 11.99 11.17
N PRO A 237 39.66 10.98 10.81
CA PRO A 237 39.37 10.17 9.63
C PRO A 237 38.00 9.52 9.77
N PRO A 238 37.29 9.29 8.63
CA PRO A 238 35.99 8.65 8.66
C PRO A 238 36.09 7.26 9.27
N SER A 239 35.05 6.89 9.97
CA SER A 239 34.95 5.58 10.64
C SER A 239 34.70 4.44 9.67
N ASP A 240 34.92 3.21 10.13
CA ASP A 240 34.34 2.02 9.49
C ASP A 240 32.81 2.11 9.51
N THR A 241 32.17 1.36 8.63
CA THR A 241 30.74 1.39 8.47
C THR A 241 30.05 0.48 9.48
N LEU A 242 29.20 1.05 10.31
CA LEU A 242 28.26 0.29 11.14
C LEU A 242 27.11 -0.22 10.29
N SER A 243 26.82 -1.51 10.37
CA SER A 243 25.75 -2.14 9.60
C SER A 243 24.65 -2.64 10.51
N TYR A 244 23.45 -2.08 10.35
CA TYR A 244 22.24 -2.49 11.06
C TYR A 244 21.30 -3.25 10.10
N VAL A 245 20.79 -4.39 10.57
CA VAL A 245 19.75 -5.14 9.86
C VAL A 245 18.39 -4.72 10.42
N VAL A 246 17.47 -4.34 9.57
CA VAL A 246 16.12 -3.92 9.99
C VAL A 246 15.20 -5.13 10.04
N SER A 247 14.72 -5.49 11.23
CA SER A 247 13.65 -6.47 11.41
C SER A 247 12.32 -5.80 11.14
N SER A 248 11.68 -6.18 10.02
CA SER A 248 10.43 -5.59 9.58
C SER A 248 9.35 -6.66 9.41
N MET A 249 8.11 -6.31 9.74
CA MET A 249 6.94 -7.17 9.51
C MET A 249 6.70 -7.44 8.03
N LEU A 250 7.30 -6.65 7.14
CA LEU A 250 7.21 -6.85 5.68
C LEU A 250 7.72 -8.21 5.18
N SER A 251 8.54 -8.90 5.95
CA SER A 251 8.96 -10.27 5.63
C SER A 251 7.82 -11.28 5.67
N PHE A 252 6.69 -10.95 6.30
CA PHE A 252 5.50 -11.79 6.40
C PHE A 252 4.40 -11.40 5.42
N VAL A 253 4.66 -10.43 4.53
CA VAL A 253 3.70 -10.03 3.49
C VAL A 253 3.40 -11.22 2.59
N ASP A 254 2.11 -11.53 2.48
CA ASP A 254 1.61 -12.51 1.53
C ASP A 254 1.60 -11.88 0.12
N THR A 255 2.29 -12.51 -0.81
CA THR A 255 2.41 -12.06 -2.20
C THR A 255 1.51 -12.83 -3.16
N VAL A 256 0.67 -13.74 -2.65
CA VAL A 256 -0.27 -14.50 -3.47
C VAL A 256 -1.30 -13.56 -4.08
N PRO A 257 -1.48 -13.58 -5.41
CA PRO A 257 -2.47 -12.72 -6.06
C PRO A 257 -3.89 -13.06 -5.61
N ARG A 258 -4.69 -12.04 -5.35
CA ARG A 258 -6.12 -12.19 -5.12
C ARG A 258 -6.91 -11.89 -6.38
N TYR A 259 -7.96 -12.65 -6.59
CA TYR A 259 -8.88 -12.49 -7.69
C TYR A 259 -10.23 -11.99 -7.18
N ARG A 260 -10.91 -11.18 -8.01
CA ARG A 260 -12.20 -10.60 -7.67
C ARG A 260 -13.25 -11.70 -7.57
N ILE A 261 -14.07 -11.59 -6.53
CA ILE A 261 -15.24 -12.42 -6.35
C ILE A 261 -16.44 -11.59 -6.77
N LYS A 262 -17.22 -12.08 -7.75
CA LYS A 262 -18.47 -11.44 -8.15
C LYS A 262 -19.65 -12.24 -7.62
N VAL A 263 -20.54 -11.54 -6.93
CA VAL A 263 -21.84 -12.10 -6.57
C VAL A 263 -22.83 -11.70 -7.65
N ILE A 264 -23.38 -12.67 -8.36
CA ILE A 264 -24.34 -12.44 -9.43
C ILE A 264 -25.71 -12.97 -9.02
N ASP A 265 -26.75 -12.30 -9.51
CA ASP A 265 -28.11 -12.82 -9.39
C ASP A 265 -28.29 -13.97 -10.39
N LYS A 266 -28.72 -15.11 -9.88
CA LYS A 266 -28.93 -16.32 -10.67
C LYS A 266 -30.38 -16.35 -11.13
N PHE A 267 -30.60 -16.13 -12.41
CA PHE A 267 -31.91 -16.22 -13.03
C PHE A 267 -31.84 -16.88 -14.41
N VAL A 268 -32.93 -17.49 -14.79
CA VAL A 268 -33.13 -18.03 -16.14
C VAL A 268 -34.17 -17.17 -16.83
N THR A 269 -33.78 -16.60 -17.98
CA THR A 269 -34.73 -15.88 -18.83
C THR A 269 -35.33 -16.86 -19.81
N VAL A 270 -36.63 -16.94 -19.81
CA VAL A 270 -37.40 -17.74 -20.78
C VAL A 270 -38.20 -16.82 -21.66
N GLU A 271 -38.08 -17.01 -23.00
CA GLU A 271 -38.88 -16.32 -24.00
C GLU A 271 -39.79 -17.33 -24.69
N ASP A 272 -41.07 -17.08 -24.58
CA ASP A 272 -42.07 -17.86 -25.32
C ASP A 272 -42.92 -16.93 -26.18
N ARG A 273 -42.94 -17.21 -27.49
CA ARG A 273 -43.72 -16.44 -28.47
C ARG A 273 -45.11 -17.01 -28.61
N ASN A 274 -46.10 -16.28 -28.13
CA ASN A 274 -47.49 -16.63 -28.25
C ASN A 274 -48.19 -15.66 -29.21
N TYR A 275 -48.74 -16.19 -30.29
CA TYR A 275 -49.36 -15.42 -31.35
C TYR A 275 -50.84 -15.21 -31.06
N ILE A 276 -51.16 -14.20 -30.24
CA ILE A 276 -52.54 -13.79 -30.02
C ILE A 276 -53.00 -12.92 -31.17
N GLN A 277 -53.97 -13.40 -31.95
CA GLN A 277 -54.53 -12.67 -33.06
C GLN A 277 -55.52 -11.62 -32.60
N PHE A 278 -55.51 -10.46 -33.28
CA PHE A 278 -56.44 -9.37 -33.05
C PHE A 278 -57.12 -8.99 -34.36
N PHE A 279 -58.36 -8.59 -34.29
CA PHE A 279 -59.02 -7.96 -35.45
C PHE A 279 -58.25 -6.71 -35.87
N VAL A 280 -58.39 -6.36 -37.17
CA VAL A 280 -57.78 -5.14 -37.71
C VAL A 280 -58.32 -3.93 -36.95
N GLY A 281 -57.43 -3.08 -36.44
CA GLY A 281 -57.82 -1.89 -35.65
C GLY A 281 -58.35 -2.17 -34.23
N ASP A 282 -58.42 -3.44 -33.79
CA ASP A 282 -58.93 -3.80 -32.45
C ASP A 282 -57.81 -4.21 -31.48
N THR A 283 -58.10 -3.99 -30.21
CA THR A 283 -57.21 -4.34 -29.09
C THR A 283 -57.81 -5.38 -28.14
N ARG A 284 -59.04 -5.84 -28.39
CA ARG A 284 -59.75 -6.81 -27.56
C ARG A 284 -59.17 -8.20 -27.78
N VAL A 285 -58.91 -8.92 -26.71
CA VAL A 285 -58.54 -10.33 -26.73
C VAL A 285 -59.82 -11.14 -26.93
N VAL A 286 -59.93 -11.79 -28.11
CA VAL A 286 -61.06 -12.62 -28.47
C VAL A 286 -60.55 -14.08 -28.58
N ASP A 287 -61.04 -14.97 -27.72
CA ASP A 287 -60.57 -16.35 -27.62
C ASP A 287 -60.98 -17.24 -28.81
N THR A 288 -62.06 -16.90 -29.46
CA THR A 288 -62.57 -17.61 -30.65
C THR A 288 -61.92 -17.18 -31.99
N LEU A 289 -61.06 -16.18 -31.96
CA LEU A 289 -60.39 -15.70 -33.18
C LEU A 289 -59.18 -16.56 -33.54
N GLY A 290 -59.26 -17.26 -34.68
CA GLY A 290 -58.17 -18.12 -35.17
C GLY A 290 -57.72 -19.16 -34.12
N ASP A 291 -56.43 -19.18 -33.83
CA ASP A 291 -55.82 -20.12 -32.86
C ASP A 291 -55.72 -19.55 -31.41
N ASN A 292 -56.41 -18.43 -31.12
CA ASN A 292 -56.29 -17.72 -29.86
C ASN A 292 -56.60 -18.60 -28.63
N ARG A 293 -57.58 -19.46 -28.69
CA ARG A 293 -57.93 -20.36 -27.58
C ARG A 293 -56.74 -21.21 -27.18
N ARG A 294 -56.12 -21.86 -28.16
CA ARG A 294 -54.94 -22.69 -27.93
C ARG A 294 -53.75 -21.89 -27.38
N GLN A 295 -53.52 -20.68 -27.92
CA GLN A 295 -52.44 -19.79 -27.46
C GLN A 295 -52.69 -19.27 -26.02
N LEU A 296 -53.94 -18.91 -25.71
CA LEU A 296 -54.34 -18.50 -24.37
C LEU A 296 -54.26 -19.66 -23.36
N ASP A 297 -54.58 -20.88 -23.78
CA ASP A 297 -54.42 -22.07 -22.94
C ASP A 297 -52.95 -22.36 -22.64
N LYS A 298 -52.05 -22.18 -23.59
CA LYS A 298 -50.60 -22.26 -23.37
C LYS A 298 -50.14 -21.23 -22.34
N ILE A 299 -50.49 -19.95 -22.56
CA ILE A 299 -50.16 -18.86 -21.58
C ILE A 299 -50.76 -19.19 -20.20
N THR A 300 -51.98 -19.67 -20.15
CA THR A 300 -52.67 -20.03 -18.90
C THR A 300 -51.96 -21.16 -18.21
N SER A 301 -51.57 -22.24 -18.91
CA SER A 301 -50.82 -23.36 -18.36
C SER A 301 -49.47 -22.91 -17.83
N LEU A 302 -48.77 -22.08 -18.57
CA LEU A 302 -47.49 -21.51 -18.14
C LEU A 302 -47.65 -20.65 -16.88
N MET A 303 -48.63 -19.72 -16.89
CA MET A 303 -48.94 -18.88 -15.72
C MET A 303 -49.28 -19.70 -14.49
N ARG A 304 -50.03 -20.80 -14.67
CA ARG A 304 -50.35 -21.71 -13.56
C ARG A 304 -49.10 -22.38 -12.99
N GLN A 305 -48.23 -22.88 -13.84
CA GLN A 305 -46.92 -23.44 -13.41
C GLN A 305 -46.09 -22.42 -12.64
N ILE A 306 -46.00 -21.19 -13.16
CA ILE A 306 -45.20 -20.10 -12.56
C ILE A 306 -45.79 -19.67 -11.20
N VAL A 307 -47.12 -19.56 -11.07
CA VAL A 307 -47.78 -19.03 -9.86
C VAL A 307 -47.99 -20.15 -8.81
N GLU A 308 -48.29 -21.36 -9.21
CA GLU A 308 -48.62 -22.46 -8.30
C GLU A 308 -47.42 -23.30 -7.88
N GLN A 309 -46.35 -23.38 -8.69
CA GLN A 309 -45.16 -24.14 -8.34
C GLN A 309 -44.25 -23.36 -7.38
N ALA A 310 -44.05 -23.92 -6.19
CA ALA A 310 -43.32 -23.30 -5.08
C ALA A 310 -41.79 -23.25 -5.26
N GLU A 311 -41.22 -23.77 -6.36
CA GLU A 311 -39.76 -23.91 -6.54
C GLU A 311 -39.08 -22.63 -7.04
N PHE A 312 -39.81 -21.75 -7.71
CA PHE A 312 -39.24 -20.56 -8.37
C PHE A 312 -39.90 -19.28 -7.87
N TYR A 313 -39.08 -18.22 -7.84
CA TYR A 313 -39.56 -16.85 -7.78
C TYR A 313 -39.61 -16.27 -9.20
N VAL A 314 -40.72 -15.61 -9.53
CA VAL A 314 -40.86 -14.83 -10.77
C VAL A 314 -40.61 -13.38 -10.44
N ASP A 315 -39.53 -12.83 -11.01
CA ASP A 315 -39.21 -11.42 -10.79
C ASP A 315 -40.08 -10.50 -11.62
N THR A 316 -40.10 -10.78 -12.92
CA THR A 316 -40.85 -9.98 -13.89
C THR A 316 -41.36 -10.84 -15.01
N ILE A 317 -42.54 -10.55 -15.49
CA ILE A 317 -43.11 -11.08 -16.71
C ILE A 317 -43.30 -9.90 -17.66
N THR A 318 -42.60 -9.91 -18.79
CA THR A 318 -42.69 -8.86 -19.78
C THR A 318 -43.56 -9.33 -20.94
N LEU A 319 -44.66 -8.60 -21.20
CA LEU A 319 -45.55 -8.78 -22.33
C LEU A 319 -45.19 -7.76 -23.38
N THR A 320 -44.60 -8.22 -24.49
CA THR A 320 -44.24 -7.33 -25.61
C THR A 320 -45.20 -7.58 -26.77
N ALA A 321 -46.10 -6.64 -27.04
CA ALA A 321 -46.98 -6.70 -28.18
C ALA A 321 -46.39 -5.98 -29.39
N THR A 322 -46.64 -6.54 -30.56
CA THR A 322 -46.23 -5.99 -31.84
C THR A 322 -47.42 -5.73 -32.74
N ALA A 323 -47.30 -4.78 -33.66
CA ALA A 323 -48.26 -4.59 -34.76
C ALA A 323 -47.57 -4.78 -36.10
N SER A 324 -48.38 -5.03 -37.13
CA SER A 324 -47.93 -5.06 -38.52
C SER A 324 -47.76 -3.64 -39.04
N PRO A 325 -46.84 -3.42 -40.00
CA PRO A 325 -46.61 -2.10 -40.62
C PRO A 325 -47.79 -1.56 -41.48
N GLU A 326 -49.00 -2.03 -41.22
CA GLU A 326 -50.18 -1.61 -41.96
C GLU A 326 -50.80 -0.35 -41.35
N GLY A 327 -50.75 0.76 -42.07
CA GLY A 327 -51.23 2.04 -41.61
C GLY A 327 -50.10 2.96 -41.08
N SER A 328 -50.46 4.01 -40.31
CA SER A 328 -49.44 4.91 -39.81
C SER A 328 -48.74 4.35 -38.56
N TYR A 329 -47.45 4.63 -38.42
CA TYR A 329 -46.65 4.24 -37.28
C TYR A 329 -47.30 4.63 -35.93
N ALA A 330 -47.82 5.86 -35.83
CA ALA A 330 -48.49 6.33 -34.62
C ALA A 330 -49.79 5.55 -34.30
N ALA A 331 -50.54 5.10 -35.31
CA ALA A 331 -51.70 4.24 -35.11
C ALA A 331 -51.28 2.83 -34.67
N ASN A 332 -50.24 2.28 -35.26
CA ASN A 332 -49.67 0.98 -34.93
C ASN A 332 -49.08 0.97 -33.51
N GLU A 333 -48.46 2.07 -33.08
CA GLU A 333 -47.98 2.23 -31.69
C GLU A 333 -49.15 2.16 -30.70
N ARG A 334 -50.22 2.89 -30.94
CA ARG A 334 -51.44 2.87 -30.07
C ARG A 334 -52.05 1.46 -30.04
N LEU A 335 -52.13 0.77 -31.17
CA LEU A 335 -52.65 -0.59 -31.26
C LEU A 335 -51.78 -1.59 -30.51
N ALA A 336 -50.46 -1.57 -30.71
CA ALA A 336 -49.53 -2.44 -30.02
C ALA A 336 -49.60 -2.23 -28.50
N ARG A 337 -49.54 -0.98 -28.04
CA ARG A 337 -49.71 -0.64 -26.62
C ARG A 337 -51.03 -1.12 -26.04
N GLY A 338 -52.15 -0.87 -26.78
CA GLY A 338 -53.50 -1.28 -26.36
C GLY A 338 -53.61 -2.81 -26.24
N ARG A 339 -53.01 -3.57 -27.15
CA ARG A 339 -52.97 -5.05 -27.17
C ARG A 339 -52.17 -5.59 -25.97
N ALA A 340 -50.99 -5.04 -25.71
CA ALA A 340 -50.21 -5.43 -24.52
C ALA A 340 -50.99 -5.19 -23.23
N GLN A 341 -51.65 -4.04 -23.10
CA GLN A 341 -52.47 -3.71 -21.95
C GLN A 341 -53.72 -4.58 -21.85
N ALA A 342 -54.33 -4.94 -22.95
CA ALA A 342 -55.51 -5.80 -22.96
C ALA A 342 -55.14 -7.23 -22.46
N LEU A 343 -54.01 -7.78 -22.92
CA LEU A 343 -53.51 -9.05 -22.42
C LEU A 343 -53.15 -9.00 -20.95
N LYS A 344 -52.48 -7.93 -20.50
CA LYS A 344 -52.22 -7.72 -19.07
C LYS A 344 -53.50 -7.74 -18.26
N ARG A 345 -54.52 -6.96 -18.66
CA ARG A 345 -55.83 -6.96 -17.99
C ARG A 345 -56.51 -8.33 -18.00
N TYR A 346 -56.40 -9.09 -19.08
CA TYR A 346 -56.91 -10.45 -19.17
C TYR A 346 -56.29 -11.37 -18.14
N LEU A 347 -54.92 -11.34 -18.02
CA LEU A 347 -54.20 -12.16 -17.08
C LEU A 347 -54.46 -11.73 -15.63
N VAL A 348 -54.46 -10.44 -15.31
CA VAL A 348 -54.75 -9.93 -13.97
C VAL A 348 -56.16 -10.29 -13.52
N ARG A 349 -57.13 -10.26 -14.40
CA ARG A 349 -58.49 -10.69 -14.12
C ARG A 349 -58.61 -12.16 -13.82
N ARG A 350 -57.80 -12.99 -14.46
CA ARG A 350 -57.81 -14.46 -14.31
C ARG A 350 -57.00 -14.93 -13.08
N TYR A 351 -55.87 -14.31 -12.77
CA TYR A 351 -54.93 -14.76 -11.72
C TYR A 351 -54.90 -13.85 -10.48
N GLY A 352 -55.70 -12.80 -10.49
CA GLY A 352 -55.75 -11.88 -9.36
C GLY A 352 -54.77 -10.71 -9.44
N ARG A 353 -54.95 -9.74 -8.54
CA ARG A 353 -54.13 -8.51 -8.52
C ARG A 353 -52.68 -8.74 -8.10
N SER A 354 -52.38 -9.88 -7.48
CA SER A 354 -51.01 -10.20 -7.03
C SER A 354 -50.00 -10.26 -8.19
N ILE A 355 -50.44 -10.61 -9.40
CA ILE A 355 -49.57 -10.66 -10.56
C ILE A 355 -49.37 -9.31 -11.27
N ASP A 356 -50.15 -8.30 -10.91
CA ASP A 356 -50.09 -6.98 -11.58
C ASP A 356 -48.74 -6.29 -11.43
N THR A 357 -48.12 -6.45 -10.26
CA THR A 357 -46.80 -5.85 -9.92
C THR A 357 -45.65 -6.48 -10.70
N ILE A 358 -45.76 -7.76 -11.05
CA ILE A 358 -44.73 -8.49 -11.81
C ILE A 358 -44.94 -8.42 -13.32
N LEU A 359 -46.14 -8.00 -13.78
CA LEU A 359 -46.46 -7.86 -15.20
C LEU A 359 -46.07 -6.49 -15.75
N THR A 360 -45.05 -6.49 -16.57
CA THR A 360 -44.60 -5.29 -17.33
C THR A 360 -45.05 -5.38 -18.77
N VAL A 361 -45.57 -4.28 -19.31
CA VAL A 361 -45.97 -4.22 -20.75
C VAL A 361 -44.97 -3.42 -21.55
N ARG A 362 -44.64 -3.96 -22.72
CA ARG A 362 -43.82 -3.29 -23.73
C ARG A 362 -44.56 -3.40 -25.08
N TRP A 363 -44.23 -2.54 -26.01
CA TRP A 363 -44.79 -2.58 -27.32
C TRP A 363 -43.76 -2.15 -28.35
N VAL A 364 -43.92 -2.70 -29.57
CA VAL A 364 -43.17 -2.32 -30.75
C VAL A 364 -44.23 -1.93 -31.79
N ALA A 365 -44.21 -0.69 -32.23
CA ALA A 365 -45.22 -0.17 -33.17
C ALA A 365 -45.28 -1.01 -34.48
N GLU A 366 -44.13 -1.32 -35.02
CA GLU A 366 -43.96 -2.10 -36.24
C GLU A 366 -42.74 -3.00 -36.16
N ASP A 367 -42.94 -4.31 -36.24
CA ASP A 367 -41.85 -5.29 -36.10
C ASP A 367 -41.14 -5.51 -37.44
N TRP A 368 -40.43 -4.50 -37.91
CA TRP A 368 -39.63 -4.56 -39.13
C TRP A 368 -38.52 -5.62 -39.09
N PRO A 369 -37.81 -5.86 -37.99
CA PRO A 369 -36.84 -6.94 -37.89
C PRO A 369 -37.46 -8.32 -38.16
N GLU A 370 -38.60 -8.61 -37.55
CA GLU A 370 -39.30 -9.88 -37.76
C GLU A 370 -39.85 -9.97 -39.18
N LEU A 371 -40.43 -8.89 -39.69
CA LEU A 371 -40.89 -8.84 -41.07
C LEU A 371 -39.74 -9.15 -42.06
N THR A 372 -38.59 -8.52 -41.85
CA THR A 372 -37.38 -8.75 -42.67
C THR A 372 -36.93 -10.21 -42.62
N THR A 373 -36.97 -10.82 -41.44
CA THR A 373 -36.59 -12.23 -41.25
C THR A 373 -37.55 -13.16 -42.00
N ARG A 374 -38.86 -12.89 -41.92
CA ARG A 374 -39.87 -13.67 -42.63
C ARG A 374 -39.79 -13.52 -44.14
N ILE A 375 -39.66 -12.28 -44.66
CA ILE A 375 -39.47 -12.04 -46.06
C ILE A 375 -38.22 -12.78 -46.59
N ARG A 376 -37.13 -12.79 -45.83
CA ARG A 376 -35.88 -13.46 -46.22
C ARG A 376 -36.05 -14.99 -46.38
N THR A 377 -36.88 -15.59 -45.56
CA THR A 377 -37.08 -17.04 -45.54
C THR A 377 -38.23 -17.52 -46.43
N ASP A 378 -39.13 -16.62 -46.87
CA ASP A 378 -40.30 -16.95 -47.66
C ASP A 378 -39.94 -17.02 -49.14
N ARG A 379 -40.25 -18.17 -49.78
CA ARG A 379 -39.93 -18.44 -51.19
C ARG A 379 -41.00 -17.94 -52.17
N GLU A 380 -42.18 -17.64 -51.68
CA GLU A 380 -43.31 -17.17 -52.51
C GLU A 380 -43.18 -15.69 -52.89
N ILE A 381 -42.29 -14.95 -52.21
CA ILE A 381 -42.04 -13.54 -52.52
C ILE A 381 -41.03 -13.44 -53.65
N VAL A 382 -41.53 -12.99 -54.83
CA VAL A 382 -40.74 -12.95 -56.07
C VAL A 382 -39.63 -11.90 -56.02
N ASN A 383 -39.96 -10.68 -55.55
CA ASN A 383 -39.03 -9.55 -55.50
C ASN A 383 -38.35 -9.40 -54.09
N ARG A 384 -38.09 -10.54 -53.45
CA ARG A 384 -37.62 -10.60 -52.07
C ARG A 384 -36.40 -9.68 -51.77
N ASP A 385 -35.34 -9.81 -52.58
CA ASP A 385 -34.08 -9.10 -52.33
C ASP A 385 -34.24 -7.59 -52.53
N ALA A 386 -34.97 -7.18 -53.55
CA ALA A 386 -35.29 -5.77 -53.82
C ALA A 386 -36.16 -5.15 -52.70
N ILE A 387 -37.08 -5.92 -52.14
CA ILE A 387 -37.88 -5.48 -50.97
C ILE A 387 -36.99 -5.33 -49.73
N LEU A 388 -36.07 -6.26 -49.48
CA LEU A 388 -35.14 -6.19 -48.35
C LEU A 388 -34.19 -4.99 -48.48
N GLU A 389 -33.68 -4.71 -49.68
CA GLU A 389 -32.86 -3.51 -49.95
C GLU A 389 -33.65 -2.23 -49.70
N LEU A 390 -34.92 -2.17 -50.18
CA LEU A 390 -35.79 -1.03 -49.95
C LEU A 390 -36.05 -0.82 -48.46
N ILE A 391 -36.30 -1.88 -47.69
CA ILE A 391 -36.48 -1.81 -46.21
C ILE A 391 -35.22 -1.28 -45.55
N ALA A 392 -34.04 -1.67 -45.99
CA ALA A 392 -32.78 -1.22 -45.45
C ALA A 392 -32.47 0.25 -45.80
N ALA A 393 -32.81 0.69 -47.01
CA ALA A 393 -32.52 2.03 -47.52
C ALA A 393 -33.47 3.10 -46.94
N GLU A 394 -34.76 2.80 -46.80
CA GLU A 394 -35.74 3.77 -46.31
C GLU A 394 -35.80 3.75 -44.77
N LYS A 395 -35.49 4.89 -44.17
CA LYS A 395 -35.45 5.02 -42.70
C LYS A 395 -36.82 5.31 -42.06
N ILE A 396 -37.73 5.92 -42.80
CA ILE A 396 -39.05 6.34 -42.32
C ILE A 396 -40.04 5.18 -42.48
N PRO A 397 -40.58 4.61 -41.39
CA PRO A 397 -41.43 3.41 -41.44
C PRO A 397 -42.63 3.54 -42.39
N ASP A 398 -43.40 4.63 -42.28
CA ASP A 398 -44.59 4.86 -43.11
C ASP A 398 -44.24 4.96 -44.61
N ARG A 399 -43.11 5.56 -44.97
CA ARG A 399 -42.63 5.62 -46.34
C ARG A 399 -42.16 4.25 -46.86
N ARG A 400 -41.59 3.46 -45.96
CA ARG A 400 -41.13 2.11 -46.26
C ARG A 400 -42.29 1.21 -46.71
N GLU A 401 -43.37 1.22 -45.93
CA GLU A 401 -44.59 0.45 -46.27
C GLU A 401 -45.22 0.95 -47.56
N GLN A 402 -45.33 2.27 -47.72
CA GLN A 402 -45.87 2.88 -48.93
C GLN A 402 -45.02 2.54 -50.16
N ALA A 403 -43.70 2.57 -50.05
CA ALA A 403 -42.81 2.24 -51.17
C ALA A 403 -42.89 0.76 -51.57
N ILE A 404 -43.02 -0.16 -50.63
CA ILE A 404 -43.23 -1.58 -50.91
C ILE A 404 -44.56 -1.76 -51.65
N ARG A 405 -45.63 -1.14 -51.20
CA ARG A 405 -46.95 -1.20 -51.78
C ARG A 405 -46.97 -0.68 -53.24
N GLN A 406 -46.26 0.42 -53.50
CA GLN A 406 -46.22 1.05 -54.85
C GLN A 406 -45.32 0.29 -55.81
N ARG A 407 -44.16 -0.15 -55.40
CA ARG A 407 -43.15 -0.77 -56.26
C ARG A 407 -43.39 -2.26 -56.47
N PHE A 408 -43.95 -2.95 -55.48
CA PHE A 408 -44.15 -4.41 -55.49
C PHE A 408 -45.58 -4.79 -55.05
N PRO A 409 -46.60 -4.37 -55.79
CA PRO A 409 -48.01 -4.51 -55.38
C PRO A 409 -48.46 -5.95 -55.20
N LYS A 410 -47.94 -6.89 -55.98
CA LYS A 410 -48.26 -8.33 -55.87
C LYS A 410 -47.62 -8.94 -54.59
N ASP A 411 -46.36 -8.70 -54.42
CA ASP A 411 -45.65 -9.17 -53.18
C ASP A 411 -46.23 -8.51 -51.95
N TYR A 412 -46.59 -7.22 -52.03
CA TYR A 412 -47.25 -6.52 -50.91
C TYR A 412 -48.59 -7.16 -50.55
N ALA A 413 -49.41 -7.52 -51.54
CA ALA A 413 -50.67 -8.21 -51.27
C ALA A 413 -50.46 -9.54 -50.58
N TYR A 414 -49.44 -10.31 -50.96
CA TYR A 414 -49.04 -11.55 -50.30
C TYR A 414 -48.54 -11.30 -48.90
N ILE A 415 -47.61 -10.38 -48.68
CA ILE A 415 -47.08 -10.01 -47.38
C ILE A 415 -48.21 -9.58 -46.44
N ARG A 416 -49.13 -8.76 -46.92
CA ARG A 416 -50.27 -8.29 -46.15
C ARG A 416 -51.21 -9.41 -45.72
N SER A 417 -51.45 -10.38 -46.57
CA SER A 417 -52.39 -11.48 -46.28
C SER A 417 -51.77 -12.60 -45.44
N MET A 418 -50.51 -12.94 -45.70
CA MET A 418 -49.86 -14.10 -45.11
C MET A 418 -48.90 -13.77 -43.97
N ILE A 419 -48.13 -12.67 -44.06
CA ILE A 419 -47.09 -12.35 -43.09
C ILE A 419 -47.58 -11.36 -42.03
N TYR A 420 -48.28 -10.29 -42.38
CA TYR A 420 -48.74 -9.30 -41.43
C TYR A 420 -49.60 -9.86 -40.28
N PRO A 421 -50.47 -10.83 -40.47
CA PRO A 421 -51.19 -11.45 -39.36
C PRO A 421 -50.27 -12.09 -38.34
N GLN A 422 -49.14 -12.61 -38.76
CA GLN A 422 -48.14 -13.24 -37.88
C GLN A 422 -47.28 -12.23 -37.14
N LEU A 423 -47.23 -10.97 -37.57
CA LEU A 423 -46.55 -9.88 -36.85
C LEU A 423 -47.41 -9.31 -35.70
N ARG A 424 -48.71 -9.60 -35.69
CA ARG A 424 -49.64 -9.19 -34.64
C ARG A 424 -49.56 -10.18 -33.50
N ALA A 425 -48.37 -10.24 -32.85
CA ALA A 425 -48.07 -11.22 -31.81
C ALA A 425 -47.88 -10.55 -30.44
N VAL A 426 -48.04 -11.33 -29.40
CA VAL A 426 -47.57 -10.95 -28.05
C VAL A 426 -46.46 -11.92 -27.68
N ASN A 427 -45.32 -11.36 -27.40
CA ASN A 427 -44.17 -12.10 -26.88
C ASN A 427 -44.23 -12.11 -25.36
N PHE A 428 -44.04 -13.26 -24.78
CA PHE A 428 -44.09 -13.50 -23.37
C PHE A 428 -42.69 -13.85 -22.86
N ARG A 429 -42.10 -12.96 -22.09
CA ARG A 429 -40.76 -13.12 -21.54
C ARG A 429 -40.82 -13.08 -20.00
N TYR A 430 -40.19 -14.00 -19.32
CA TYR A 430 -40.17 -14.05 -17.88
C TYR A 430 -38.82 -14.47 -17.34
N ASN A 431 -38.46 -13.95 -16.16
CA ASN A 431 -37.24 -14.27 -15.45
C ASN A 431 -37.60 -15.10 -14.20
N LEU A 432 -36.96 -16.26 -14.10
CA LEU A 432 -37.15 -17.19 -12.98
C LEU A 432 -35.90 -17.24 -12.12
N ARG A 433 -36.08 -17.20 -10.80
CA ARG A 433 -35.02 -17.51 -9.83
C ARG A 433 -35.44 -18.69 -8.99
N ARG A 434 -34.55 -19.68 -8.82
CA ARG A 434 -34.82 -20.82 -7.97
C ARG A 434 -34.79 -20.43 -6.49
N LYS A 435 -35.78 -20.86 -5.70
CA LYS A 435 -35.79 -20.61 -4.26
C LYS A 435 -34.55 -21.24 -3.61
N GLY A 436 -33.88 -20.54 -2.70
CA GLY A 436 -32.63 -20.96 -2.07
C GLY A 436 -31.36 -20.79 -2.92
N MET A 437 -31.45 -20.40 -4.21
CA MET A 437 -30.31 -20.15 -5.10
C MET A 437 -30.43 -18.79 -5.79
N VAL A 438 -30.74 -17.77 -5.02
CA VAL A 438 -30.99 -16.41 -5.57
C VAL A 438 -29.71 -15.74 -6.03
N LYS A 439 -28.62 -16.01 -5.33
CA LYS A 439 -27.29 -15.45 -5.63
C LYS A 439 -26.27 -16.56 -5.79
N ASP A 440 -25.33 -16.36 -6.65
CA ASP A 440 -24.20 -17.24 -6.83
C ASP A 440 -22.90 -16.45 -6.73
N THR A 441 -21.88 -17.06 -6.15
CA THR A 441 -20.56 -16.48 -6.01
C THR A 441 -19.67 -17.02 -7.11
N ILE A 442 -19.24 -16.17 -8.01
CA ILE A 442 -18.32 -16.55 -9.08
C ILE A 442 -16.91 -16.07 -8.71
N HIS A 443 -15.99 -17.03 -8.62
CA HIS A 443 -14.58 -16.75 -8.60
C HIS A 443 -14.13 -16.34 -10.00
N THR A 444 -13.73 -15.09 -10.17
CA THR A 444 -13.27 -14.59 -11.47
C THR A 444 -11.76 -14.78 -11.61
N THR A 445 -11.26 -14.75 -12.85
CA THR A 445 -9.82 -14.67 -13.16
C THR A 445 -9.32 -13.22 -13.21
N GLU A 446 -10.20 -12.24 -12.92
CA GLU A 446 -9.81 -10.84 -12.85
C GLU A 446 -9.05 -10.57 -11.56
N LEU A 447 -7.85 -10.04 -11.70
CA LEU A 447 -7.02 -9.65 -10.56
C LEU A 447 -7.71 -8.57 -9.74
N ASP A 448 -7.66 -8.68 -8.42
CA ASP A 448 -8.06 -7.59 -7.54
C ASP A 448 -6.96 -6.51 -7.52
N THR A 449 -7.07 -5.55 -8.43
CA THR A 449 -6.08 -4.48 -8.58
C THR A 449 -6.04 -3.53 -7.39
N VAL A 450 -7.14 -3.40 -6.65
CA VAL A 450 -7.21 -2.57 -5.44
C VAL A 450 -6.39 -3.22 -4.33
N TYR A 451 -6.61 -4.52 -4.10
CA TYR A 451 -5.80 -5.30 -3.17
C TYR A 451 -4.31 -5.29 -3.54
N ALA A 452 -3.99 -5.56 -4.81
CA ALA A 452 -2.61 -5.56 -5.30
C ALA A 452 -1.91 -4.22 -5.05
N ARG A 453 -2.62 -3.09 -5.24
CA ARG A 453 -2.10 -1.76 -4.92
C ARG A 453 -1.88 -1.58 -3.41
N GLY A 454 -2.77 -2.09 -2.57
CA GLY A 454 -2.61 -2.09 -1.11
C GLY A 454 -1.33 -2.82 -0.69
N VAL A 455 -1.08 -4.02 -1.24
CA VAL A 455 0.13 -4.81 -0.99
C VAL A 455 1.39 -4.10 -1.51
N GLU A 456 1.31 -3.46 -2.67
CA GLU A 456 2.43 -2.66 -3.20
C GLU A 456 2.78 -1.48 -2.27
N LEU A 457 1.78 -0.74 -1.79
CA LEU A 457 1.98 0.35 -0.83
C LEU A 457 2.58 -0.15 0.49
N LEU A 458 2.14 -1.33 0.96
CA LEU A 458 2.69 -1.97 2.15
C LEU A 458 4.19 -2.27 1.96
N ARG A 459 4.57 -2.88 0.85
CA ARG A 459 5.97 -3.16 0.51
C ARG A 459 6.83 -1.89 0.38
N LYS A 460 6.22 -0.80 -0.07
CA LYS A 460 6.84 0.54 -0.14
C LYS A 460 6.84 1.30 1.19
N ARG A 461 6.54 0.62 2.29
CA ARG A 461 6.46 1.22 3.63
C ARG A 461 5.52 2.43 3.75
N LYS A 462 4.55 2.54 2.85
CA LYS A 462 3.48 3.55 2.92
C LYS A 462 2.31 3.01 3.74
N TYR A 463 2.60 2.65 4.98
CA TYR A 463 1.73 1.85 5.85
C TYR A 463 0.32 2.42 6.03
N ALA A 464 0.19 3.71 6.33
CA ALA A 464 -1.12 4.34 6.48
C ALA A 464 -1.98 4.24 5.20
N LYS A 465 -1.37 4.46 4.02
CA LYS A 465 -2.07 4.33 2.74
C LYS A 465 -2.40 2.87 2.40
N ALA A 466 -1.50 1.94 2.76
CA ALA A 466 -1.73 0.52 2.58
C ALA A 466 -2.89 0.05 3.47
N LEU A 467 -2.89 0.45 4.74
CA LEU A 467 -3.94 0.09 5.71
C LEU A 467 -5.31 0.62 5.28
N TYR A 468 -5.39 1.85 4.76
CA TYR A 468 -6.63 2.41 4.24
C TYR A 468 -7.28 1.51 3.18
N ILE A 469 -6.48 0.83 2.35
CA ILE A 469 -6.96 -0.10 1.32
C ILE A 469 -7.20 -1.50 1.89
N LEU A 470 -6.24 -2.02 2.70
CA LEU A 470 -6.24 -3.41 3.13
C LEU A 470 -7.19 -3.70 4.30
N ASN A 471 -7.65 -2.69 5.02
CA ASN A 471 -8.46 -2.86 6.23
C ASN A 471 -9.74 -3.66 5.99
N ASP A 472 -10.36 -3.56 4.81
CA ASP A 472 -11.59 -4.27 4.48
C ASP A 472 -11.38 -5.76 4.18
N TYR A 473 -10.15 -6.18 3.95
CA TYR A 473 -9.83 -7.57 3.60
C TYR A 473 -9.64 -8.48 4.81
N ASN A 474 -9.31 -7.94 5.98
CA ASN A 474 -9.14 -8.66 7.25
C ASN A 474 -8.24 -9.90 7.12
N ASP A 475 -7.16 -9.80 6.36
CA ASP A 475 -6.23 -10.89 6.07
C ASP A 475 -4.84 -10.67 6.69
N ARG A 476 -3.90 -11.58 6.38
CA ARG A 476 -2.52 -11.50 6.85
C ARG A 476 -1.85 -10.16 6.49
N ASN A 477 -2.08 -9.64 5.29
CA ASN A 477 -1.50 -8.36 4.89
C ASN A 477 -2.09 -7.18 5.67
N THR A 478 -3.36 -7.26 6.05
CA THR A 478 -3.99 -6.31 6.97
C THR A 478 -3.33 -6.35 8.35
N VAL A 479 -3.07 -7.56 8.87
CA VAL A 479 -2.35 -7.73 10.16
C VAL A 479 -0.94 -7.15 10.08
N VAL A 480 -0.19 -7.47 9.01
CA VAL A 480 1.16 -6.92 8.80
C VAL A 480 1.14 -5.40 8.74
N ALA A 481 0.13 -4.80 8.10
CA ALA A 481 -0.02 -3.34 8.06
C ALA A 481 -0.29 -2.76 9.46
N HIS A 482 -1.17 -3.37 10.26
CA HIS A 482 -1.42 -2.96 11.64
C HIS A 482 -0.17 -3.07 12.52
N LEU A 483 0.53 -4.20 12.49
CA LEU A 483 1.78 -4.39 13.25
C LEU A 483 2.87 -3.40 12.82
N SER A 484 2.96 -3.09 11.52
CA SER A 484 3.92 -2.09 11.03
C SER A 484 3.62 -0.68 11.50
N MET A 485 2.37 -0.39 11.88
CA MET A 485 1.92 0.88 12.48
C MET A 485 1.78 0.84 14.00
N ASP A 486 2.27 -0.23 14.62
CA ASP A 486 2.21 -0.46 16.07
C ASP A 486 0.78 -0.55 16.66
N HIS A 487 -0.20 -0.90 15.81
CA HIS A 487 -1.58 -1.17 16.21
C HIS A 487 -1.73 -2.63 16.67
N ASN A 488 -1.07 -2.97 17.77
CA ASN A 488 -0.86 -4.35 18.20
C ASN A 488 -2.14 -5.03 18.69
N GLU A 489 -3.01 -4.31 19.41
CA GLU A 489 -4.30 -4.82 19.89
C GLU A 489 -5.19 -5.22 18.70
N ARG A 490 -5.32 -4.34 17.72
CA ARG A 490 -6.12 -4.62 16.52
C ARG A 490 -5.56 -5.79 15.71
N ALA A 491 -4.24 -5.92 15.65
CA ALA A 491 -3.59 -7.06 15.01
C ALA A 491 -3.95 -8.38 15.70
N LEU A 492 -3.95 -8.43 17.05
CA LEU A 492 -4.35 -9.62 17.82
C LEU A 492 -5.82 -9.99 17.59
N GLU A 493 -6.72 -9.01 17.56
CA GLU A 493 -8.15 -9.26 17.26
C GLU A 493 -8.31 -9.93 15.90
N LEU A 494 -7.63 -9.43 14.86
CA LEU A 494 -7.68 -10.02 13.53
C LEU A 494 -7.07 -11.42 13.50
N LEU A 495 -5.93 -11.60 14.16
CA LEU A 495 -5.24 -12.88 14.25
C LEU A 495 -6.10 -13.93 14.97
N ALA A 496 -6.90 -13.55 15.96
CA ALA A 496 -7.80 -14.47 16.67
C ALA A 496 -8.79 -15.17 15.73
N ALA A 497 -9.25 -14.47 14.69
CA ALA A 497 -10.16 -15.00 13.68
C ALA A 497 -9.48 -15.81 12.57
N MET A 498 -8.13 -15.80 12.51
CA MET A 498 -7.38 -16.47 11.44
C MET A 498 -7.02 -17.91 11.79
N PRO A 499 -6.85 -18.79 10.78
CA PRO A 499 -6.33 -20.13 10.98
C PRO A 499 -4.98 -20.11 11.69
N LYS A 500 -4.74 -21.12 12.53
CA LYS A 500 -3.45 -21.30 13.19
C LYS A 500 -2.45 -21.90 12.20
N ASP A 501 -1.50 -21.08 11.76
CA ASP A 501 -0.32 -21.50 11.00
C ASP A 501 0.94 -20.90 11.63
N ALA A 502 2.11 -21.34 11.19
CA ALA A 502 3.39 -20.90 11.76
C ALA A 502 3.58 -19.38 11.70
N VAL A 503 3.09 -18.73 10.64
CA VAL A 503 3.22 -17.28 10.45
C VAL A 503 2.24 -16.55 11.36
N THR A 504 0.98 -16.97 11.43
CA THR A 504 -0.02 -16.34 12.30
C THR A 504 0.34 -16.46 13.78
N GLU A 505 0.87 -17.62 14.21
CA GLU A 505 1.37 -17.79 15.57
C GLU A 505 2.60 -16.90 15.84
N TYR A 506 3.52 -16.80 14.89
CA TYR A 506 4.66 -15.89 15.02
C TYR A 506 4.23 -14.42 15.16
N LEU A 507 3.27 -13.97 14.35
CA LEU A 507 2.73 -12.61 14.42
C LEU A 507 1.99 -12.35 15.74
N ARG A 508 1.31 -13.36 16.32
CA ARG A 508 0.73 -13.29 17.67
C ARG A 508 1.84 -13.09 18.72
N ALA A 509 2.92 -13.85 18.63
CA ALA A 509 4.06 -13.70 19.52
C ALA A 509 4.65 -12.28 19.49
N ILE A 510 4.81 -11.69 18.31
CA ILE A 510 5.27 -10.30 18.16
C ILE A 510 4.29 -9.32 18.80
N ALA A 511 2.99 -9.45 18.51
CA ALA A 511 1.97 -8.56 19.07
C ALA A 511 1.94 -8.64 20.61
N CYS A 512 1.99 -9.86 21.16
CA CYS A 512 2.06 -10.08 22.62
C CYS A 512 3.33 -9.51 23.23
N SER A 513 4.49 -9.66 22.56
CA SER A 513 5.75 -9.05 22.99
C SER A 513 5.62 -7.53 23.14
N ARG A 514 5.01 -6.88 22.15
CA ARG A 514 4.81 -5.42 22.13
C ARG A 514 3.81 -4.92 23.17
N LEU A 515 2.81 -5.75 23.49
CA LEU A 515 1.81 -5.45 24.53
C LEU A 515 2.25 -5.86 25.93
N GLY A 516 3.42 -6.50 26.07
CA GLY A 516 3.96 -6.91 27.38
C GLY A 516 3.39 -8.24 27.91
N CYS A 517 2.60 -8.97 27.11
CA CYS A 517 2.06 -10.30 27.46
C CYS A 517 3.11 -11.38 27.19
N LYS A 518 4.18 -11.42 27.99
CA LYS A 518 5.38 -12.21 27.70
C LYS A 518 5.12 -13.72 27.67
N GLU A 519 4.35 -14.25 28.61
CA GLU A 519 4.05 -15.68 28.69
C GLU A 519 3.26 -16.16 27.46
N GLU A 520 2.17 -15.47 27.13
CA GLU A 520 1.36 -15.79 25.96
C GLU A 520 2.19 -15.67 24.67
N GLY A 521 3.00 -14.61 24.58
CA GLY A 521 3.89 -14.41 23.44
C GLY A 521 4.88 -15.56 23.26
N ARG A 522 5.44 -16.09 24.38
CA ARG A 522 6.33 -17.24 24.36
C ARG A 522 5.63 -18.51 23.88
N GLU A 523 4.41 -18.76 24.37
CA GLU A 523 3.59 -19.92 23.95
C GLU A 523 3.32 -19.87 22.43
N HIS A 524 2.90 -18.73 21.92
CA HIS A 524 2.68 -18.53 20.49
C HIS A 524 3.95 -18.71 19.67
N PHE A 525 5.10 -18.24 20.15
CA PHE A 525 6.37 -18.46 19.45
C PHE A 525 6.77 -19.94 19.41
N LEU A 526 6.65 -20.64 20.53
CA LEU A 526 6.93 -22.07 20.58
C LEU A 526 6.01 -22.87 19.66
N GLU A 527 4.73 -22.51 19.61
CA GLU A 527 3.78 -23.13 18.67
C GLU A 527 4.14 -22.82 17.20
N ALA A 528 4.56 -21.61 16.89
CA ALA A 528 5.08 -21.27 15.57
C ALA A 528 6.28 -22.15 15.17
N CYS A 529 7.22 -22.35 16.08
CA CYS A 529 8.39 -23.24 15.88
C CYS A 529 7.99 -24.71 15.71
N ARG A 530 6.96 -25.17 16.46
CA ARG A 530 6.42 -26.53 16.32
C ARG A 530 5.79 -26.75 14.95
N LEU A 531 5.10 -25.74 14.42
CA LEU A 531 4.46 -25.80 13.10
C LEU A 531 5.46 -25.67 11.94
N ASP A 532 6.50 -24.86 12.11
CA ASP A 532 7.59 -24.69 11.15
C ASP A 532 8.92 -24.36 11.87
N GLY A 533 9.84 -25.31 11.89
CA GLY A 533 11.15 -25.16 12.55
C GLY A 533 11.99 -23.97 12.04
N ARG A 534 11.70 -23.44 10.86
CA ARG A 534 12.38 -22.24 10.34
C ARG A 534 12.06 -20.98 11.17
N MET A 535 10.98 -20.99 11.94
CA MET A 535 10.58 -19.88 12.81
C MET A 535 11.56 -19.71 13.97
N GLU A 536 12.21 -20.77 14.44
CA GLU A 536 13.27 -20.70 15.46
C GLU A 536 14.47 -19.87 14.94
N TYR A 537 14.94 -20.18 13.72
CA TYR A 537 16.02 -19.40 13.12
C TYR A 537 15.64 -17.92 12.94
N ARG A 538 14.40 -17.68 12.51
CA ARG A 538 13.87 -16.33 12.38
C ARG A 538 13.81 -15.61 13.74
N GLY A 539 13.32 -16.28 14.78
CA GLY A 539 13.20 -15.72 16.12
C GLY A 539 14.54 -15.33 16.72
N ASN A 540 15.61 -16.10 16.46
CA ASN A 540 16.96 -15.79 16.90
C ASN A 540 17.53 -14.50 16.26
N LEU A 541 16.99 -14.07 15.13
CA LEU A 541 17.37 -12.82 14.47
C LEU A 541 16.42 -11.66 14.80
N ASP A 542 15.29 -11.94 15.44
CA ASP A 542 14.27 -10.94 15.75
C ASP A 542 14.45 -10.41 17.18
N PRO A 543 14.77 -9.11 17.37
CA PRO A 543 14.99 -8.55 18.69
C PRO A 543 13.74 -8.61 19.58
N GLU A 544 12.53 -8.60 19.01
CA GLU A 544 11.28 -8.67 19.76
C GLU A 544 11.01 -10.07 20.32
N ILE A 545 11.35 -11.10 19.55
CA ILE A 545 11.32 -12.49 20.02
C ILE A 545 12.46 -12.75 21.02
N ALA A 546 13.65 -12.21 20.76
CA ALA A 546 14.76 -12.32 21.71
C ALA A 546 14.40 -11.73 23.08
N GLU A 547 13.58 -10.68 23.11
CA GLU A 547 13.09 -10.10 24.38
C GLU A 547 12.11 -11.03 25.11
N LEU A 548 11.25 -11.76 24.38
CA LEU A 548 10.35 -12.77 24.95
C LEU A 548 11.11 -13.95 25.58
N LEU A 549 12.28 -14.30 25.01
CA LEU A 549 13.08 -15.45 25.44
C LEU A 549 14.04 -15.13 26.58
N LYS A 550 14.22 -13.88 26.94
CA LYS A 550 14.97 -13.49 28.14
C LYS A 550 14.20 -13.90 29.40
N GLN A 551 14.82 -14.73 30.25
CA GLN A 551 14.31 -15.14 31.56
C GLN A 551 14.36 -14.00 32.58
#